data_b0d7b027cd94f149477daa2a45620f64
#
_entry.id   b0d7b027cd94f149477daa2a45620f64
#
_cell.length_a   1.000
_cell.length_b   1.000
_cell.length_c   1.000
_cell.angle_alpha   90.00
_cell.angle_beta   90.00
_cell.angle_gamma   90.00
#
_symmetry.space_group_name_H-M   'P 1'
#
loop_
_entity.id
_entity.type
_entity.pdbx_description
1 polymer ?
#
loop_
_entity_poly.entity_id
_entity_poly.type
_entity_poly.pdbx_seq_one_letter_code
_entity_poly.pdbx_strand_id
1 'polypeptide(L)'
;MTEFYKAKTTKSGVQSWCKPCTKLAAKSGFKDWKLRKYYGITSEQYRHLHDVQKGVCAICHRPNVTDKQALNVDHCHKTLKVRGLLCANCNRGLGLFQDNPMLMERAATYLKEPPVTDLFFSEPRPTKRNP
;
A
#
# COMPACT_ATOMS: atom_id res chain seq x y z
N MET A 1 18.15 -13.88 28.54
CA MET A 1 18.85 -12.60 28.24
C MET A 1 18.46 -12.11 26.86
N THR A 2 17.96 -10.90 26.75
CA THR A 2 17.68 -10.26 25.48
C THR A 2 18.97 -9.74 24.85
N GLU A 3 19.35 -10.27 23.70
CA GLU A 3 20.51 -9.80 22.97
C GLU A 3 20.18 -8.58 22.11
N PHE A 4 21.07 -7.58 22.13
CA PHE A 4 20.98 -6.34 21.34
C PHE A 4 22.09 -6.28 20.30
N TYR A 5 21.85 -5.58 19.18
CA TYR A 5 22.89 -5.27 18.21
C TYR A 5 23.75 -4.10 18.71
N LYS A 6 25.06 -4.17 18.46
CA LYS A 6 25.98 -3.06 18.74
C LYS A 6 25.66 -1.86 17.87
N ALA A 7 25.65 -0.65 18.44
CA ALA A 7 25.42 0.60 17.72
C ALA A 7 26.50 1.64 18.09
N LYS A 8 27.27 2.09 17.12
CA LYS A 8 28.36 3.05 17.32
C LYS A 8 27.88 4.47 17.68
N THR A 9 26.61 4.77 17.46
CA THR A 9 26.04 6.13 17.58
C THR A 9 25.23 6.36 18.86
N THR A 10 25.06 5.35 19.71
CA THR A 10 24.32 5.48 20.96
C THR A 10 25.26 5.51 22.16
N LYS A 11 24.95 6.33 23.17
CA LYS A 11 25.73 6.41 24.41
C LYS A 11 25.91 5.04 25.14
N SER A 12 24.92 4.15 24.94
CA SER A 12 24.93 2.79 25.52
C SER A 12 25.70 1.76 24.68
N GLY A 13 26.17 2.12 23.47
CA GLY A 13 26.85 1.22 22.55
C GLY A 13 26.01 0.09 21.98
N VAL A 14 24.70 0.08 22.23
CA VAL A 14 23.74 -0.92 21.73
C VAL A 14 22.51 -0.25 21.15
N GLN A 15 21.83 -0.93 20.22
CA GLN A 15 20.56 -0.44 19.70
C GLN A 15 19.47 -0.53 20.78
N SER A 16 18.52 0.41 20.73
CA SER A 16 17.38 0.47 21.65
C SER A 16 16.40 -0.72 21.53
N TRP A 17 16.53 -1.52 20.48
CA TRP A 17 15.67 -2.67 20.21
C TRP A 17 16.44 -3.97 20.29
N CYS A 18 15.89 -4.98 20.96
CA CYS A 18 16.48 -6.30 21.02
C CYS A 18 16.46 -6.99 19.64
N LYS A 19 17.38 -7.97 19.43
CA LYS A 19 17.49 -8.71 18.15
C LYS A 19 16.16 -9.36 17.70
N PRO A 20 15.35 -9.99 18.56
CA PRO A 20 14.04 -10.50 18.18
C PRO A 20 13.08 -9.41 17.70
N CYS A 21 13.01 -8.27 18.39
CA CYS A 21 12.15 -7.14 18.00
C CYS A 21 12.59 -6.52 16.69
N THR A 22 13.90 -6.42 16.44
CA THR A 22 14.44 -5.93 15.16
C THR A 22 14.11 -6.87 14.00
N LYS A 23 14.18 -8.19 14.21
CA LYS A 23 13.80 -9.20 13.21
C LYS A 23 12.30 -9.19 12.90
N LEU A 24 11.45 -9.02 13.93
CA LEU A 24 10.00 -8.86 13.75
C LEU A 24 9.64 -7.58 12.98
N ALA A 25 10.29 -6.46 13.31
CA ALA A 25 10.10 -5.20 12.60
C ALA A 25 10.60 -5.26 11.14
N ALA A 26 11.70 -5.99 10.88
CA ALA A 26 12.20 -6.21 9.52
C ALA A 26 11.29 -7.11 8.68
N LYS A 27 10.59 -8.06 9.29
CA LYS A 27 9.61 -8.93 8.62
C LYS A 27 8.34 -8.19 8.17
N SER A 28 7.98 -7.07 8.80
CA SER A 28 6.80 -6.27 8.45
C SER A 28 6.99 -5.35 7.22
N GLY A 29 8.18 -5.30 6.63
CA GLY A 29 8.49 -4.48 5.45
C GLY A 29 8.46 -2.97 5.67
N PHE A 30 7.86 -2.49 6.76
CA PHE A 30 7.84 -1.10 7.17
C PHE A 30 8.60 -0.91 8.48
N LYS A 31 9.63 -0.07 8.47
CA LYS A 31 10.29 0.34 9.71
C LYS A 31 9.34 1.29 10.46
N ASP A 32 9.11 1.04 11.74
CA ASP A 32 8.20 1.81 12.62
C ASP A 32 8.42 3.34 12.52
N TRP A 33 9.68 3.79 12.39
CA TRP A 33 9.99 5.20 12.23
C TRP A 33 9.39 5.83 10.97
N LYS A 34 9.30 5.08 9.85
CA LYS A 34 8.66 5.55 8.61
C LYS A 34 7.16 5.69 8.78
N LEU A 35 6.52 4.70 9.39
CA LEU A 35 5.09 4.73 9.68
C LEU A 35 4.72 5.94 10.53
N ARG A 36 5.48 6.19 11.60
CA ARG A 36 5.26 7.35 12.47
C ARG A 36 5.53 8.67 11.76
N LYS A 37 6.64 8.76 11.02
CA LYS A 37 7.07 10.00 10.36
C LYS A 37 6.14 10.43 9.23
N TYR A 38 5.74 9.50 8.38
CA TYR A 38 4.98 9.83 7.16
C TYR A 38 3.48 9.67 7.31
N TYR A 39 3.02 8.80 8.20
CA TYR A 39 1.60 8.48 8.34
C TYR A 39 1.04 8.68 9.75
N GLY A 40 1.89 8.95 10.73
CA GLY A 40 1.48 9.16 12.13
C GLY A 40 0.94 7.91 12.82
N ILE A 41 1.22 6.71 12.28
CA ILE A 41 0.77 5.44 12.85
C ILE A 41 1.94 4.58 13.34
N THR A 42 1.66 3.69 14.28
CA THR A 42 2.60 2.71 14.80
C THR A 42 2.58 1.43 13.96
N SER A 43 3.62 0.60 14.09
CA SER A 43 3.63 -0.75 13.48
C SER A 43 2.50 -1.63 14.00
N GLU A 44 2.04 -1.40 15.23
CA GLU A 44 0.89 -2.12 15.80
C GLU A 44 -0.41 -1.70 15.14
N GLN A 45 -0.62 -0.40 14.92
CA GLN A 45 -1.77 0.12 14.19
C GLN A 45 -1.77 -0.35 12.73
N TYR A 46 -0.60 -0.41 12.08
CA TYR A 46 -0.49 -0.98 10.75
C TYR A 46 -0.92 -2.46 10.72
N ARG A 47 -0.44 -3.26 11.69
CA ARG A 47 -0.84 -4.67 11.79
C ARG A 47 -2.33 -4.83 12.03
N HIS A 48 -2.91 -4.00 12.90
CA HIS A 48 -4.35 -4.00 13.14
C HIS A 48 -5.15 -3.71 11.84
N LEU A 49 -4.75 -2.70 11.06
CA LEU A 49 -5.36 -2.43 9.75
C LEU A 49 -5.23 -3.62 8.79
N HIS A 50 -4.04 -4.23 8.75
CA HIS A 50 -3.79 -5.41 7.93
C HIS A 50 -4.69 -6.59 8.31
N ASP A 51 -4.87 -6.84 9.60
CA ASP A 51 -5.72 -7.91 10.11
C ASP A 51 -7.21 -7.65 9.83
N VAL A 52 -7.68 -6.41 10.05
CA VAL A 52 -9.05 -5.99 9.70
C VAL A 52 -9.33 -6.19 8.21
N GLN A 53 -8.36 -5.90 7.34
CA GLN A 53 -8.47 -6.10 5.90
C GLN A 53 -8.14 -7.53 5.45
N LYS A 54 -7.88 -8.47 6.38
CA LYS A 54 -7.51 -9.86 6.08
C LYS A 54 -6.30 -9.99 5.15
N GLY A 55 -5.35 -9.08 5.26
CA GLY A 55 -4.12 -9.07 4.47
C GLY A 55 -4.30 -8.72 2.99
N VAL A 56 -5.45 -8.18 2.59
CA VAL A 56 -5.76 -7.84 1.20
C VAL A 56 -5.93 -6.33 0.98
N CYS A 57 -5.74 -5.91 -0.26
CA CYS A 57 -5.99 -4.52 -0.65
C CYS A 57 -7.45 -4.13 -0.45
N ALA A 58 -7.71 -2.97 0.15
CA ALA A 58 -9.07 -2.49 0.45
C ALA A 58 -9.92 -2.23 -0.81
N ILE A 59 -9.31 -2.04 -1.98
CA ILE A 59 -10.04 -1.77 -3.24
C ILE A 59 -10.19 -3.04 -4.08
N CYS A 60 -9.09 -3.70 -4.45
CA CYS A 60 -9.15 -4.82 -5.38
C CYS A 60 -9.27 -6.18 -4.70
N HIS A 61 -9.20 -6.23 -3.37
CA HIS A 61 -9.26 -7.43 -2.53
C HIS A 61 -8.24 -8.52 -2.88
N ARG A 62 -7.21 -8.18 -3.66
CA ARG A 62 -6.11 -9.10 -3.95
C ARG A 62 -5.11 -9.09 -2.80
N PRO A 63 -4.60 -10.27 -2.40
CA PRO A 63 -3.48 -10.35 -1.48
C PRO A 63 -2.23 -9.74 -2.13
N ASN A 64 -1.28 -9.34 -1.34
CA ASN A 64 0.02 -8.96 -1.87
C ASN A 64 0.63 -10.14 -2.65
N VAL A 65 1.05 -9.87 -3.88
CA VAL A 65 1.54 -10.89 -4.81
C VAL A 65 2.89 -11.48 -4.38
N THR A 66 3.59 -10.81 -3.47
CA THR A 66 4.86 -11.31 -2.94
C THR A 66 4.97 -10.99 -1.45
N ASP A 67 5.45 -11.93 -0.65
CA ASP A 67 5.79 -11.74 0.77
C ASP A 67 6.79 -10.60 1.04
N LYS A 68 7.35 -10.04 -0.02
CA LYS A 68 8.34 -8.95 0.02
C LYS A 68 7.74 -7.55 -0.09
N GLN A 69 6.49 -7.42 -0.51
CA GLN A 69 5.83 -6.12 -0.69
C GLN A 69 4.67 -5.97 0.28
N ALA A 70 4.89 -5.23 1.36
CA ALA A 70 3.81 -4.83 2.26
C ALA A 70 2.76 -3.97 1.52
N LEU A 71 1.50 -4.03 1.94
CA LEU A 71 0.48 -3.09 1.48
C LEU A 71 0.87 -1.66 1.86
N ASN A 72 0.65 -0.72 0.97
CA ASN A 72 0.94 0.69 1.20
C ASN A 72 -0.13 1.31 2.10
N VAL A 73 0.31 2.17 3.01
CA VAL A 73 -0.61 3.01 3.78
C VAL A 73 -1.18 4.07 2.86
N ASP A 74 -2.49 4.06 2.70
CA ASP A 74 -3.22 5.11 1.99
C ASP A 74 -3.76 6.15 2.97
N HIS A 75 -3.65 7.42 2.62
CA HIS A 75 -4.08 8.54 3.45
C HIS A 75 -4.65 9.67 2.60
N CYS A 76 -5.54 10.44 3.18
CA CYS A 76 -6.08 11.63 2.54
C CYS A 76 -5.02 12.74 2.51
N HIS A 77 -4.66 13.24 1.34
CA HIS A 77 -3.65 14.29 1.19
C HIS A 77 -4.08 15.66 1.79
N LYS A 78 -5.37 15.88 1.97
CA LYS A 78 -5.91 17.12 2.59
C LYS A 78 -5.94 17.04 4.11
N THR A 79 -6.39 15.91 4.67
CA THR A 79 -6.60 15.76 6.11
C THR A 79 -5.49 14.97 6.79
N LEU A 80 -4.60 14.34 6.01
CA LEU A 80 -3.54 13.43 6.44
C LEU A 80 -4.04 12.20 7.22
N LYS A 81 -5.35 11.97 7.25
CA LYS A 81 -5.92 10.79 7.92
C LYS A 81 -5.68 9.53 7.09
N VAL A 82 -5.23 8.47 7.76
CA VAL A 82 -5.10 7.15 7.16
C VAL A 82 -6.48 6.62 6.81
N ARG A 83 -6.63 6.11 5.59
CA ARG A 83 -7.88 5.55 5.05
C ARG A 83 -7.86 4.02 5.07
N GLY A 84 -6.70 3.41 4.84
CA GLY A 84 -6.55 1.97 4.80
C GLY A 84 -5.23 1.54 4.18
N LEU A 85 -5.15 0.27 3.80
CA LEU A 85 -3.99 -0.33 3.16
C LEU A 85 -4.33 -0.75 1.72
N LEU A 86 -3.50 -0.35 0.78
CA LEU A 86 -3.69 -0.60 -0.64
C LEU A 86 -2.47 -1.30 -1.26
N CYS A 87 -2.71 -2.10 -2.29
CA CYS A 87 -1.62 -2.52 -3.16
C CYS A 87 -1.05 -1.33 -3.95
N ALA A 88 0.17 -1.45 -4.45
CA ALA A 88 0.86 -0.38 -5.16
C ALA A 88 0.05 0.16 -6.37
N ASN A 89 -0.63 -0.73 -7.11
CA ASN A 89 -1.41 -0.34 -8.28
C ASN A 89 -2.66 0.48 -7.90
N CYS A 90 -3.42 0.04 -6.90
CA CYS A 90 -4.60 0.78 -6.45
C CYS A 90 -4.21 2.12 -5.83
N ASN A 91 -3.16 2.16 -5.02
CA ASN A 91 -2.67 3.41 -4.43
C ASN A 91 -2.22 4.42 -5.50
N ARG A 92 -1.50 3.95 -6.52
CA ARG A 92 -1.11 4.78 -7.67
C ARG A 92 -2.32 5.23 -8.49
N GLY A 93 -3.29 4.34 -8.70
CA GLY A 93 -4.53 4.63 -9.42
C GLY A 93 -5.31 5.77 -8.79
N LEU A 94 -5.49 5.77 -7.46
CA LEU A 94 -6.13 6.88 -6.74
C LEU A 94 -5.40 8.20 -6.98
N GLY A 95 -4.06 8.19 -6.89
CA GLY A 95 -3.25 9.38 -7.13
C GLY A 95 -3.39 9.93 -8.56
N LEU A 96 -3.46 9.06 -9.58
CA LEU A 96 -3.67 9.46 -10.98
C LEU A 96 -5.04 10.10 -11.19
N PHE A 97 -6.06 9.67 -10.47
CA PHE A 97 -7.38 10.31 -10.43
C PHE A 97 -7.48 11.44 -9.39
N GLN A 98 -6.33 11.90 -8.86
CA GLN A 98 -6.24 13.04 -7.92
C GLN A 98 -7.09 12.86 -6.65
N ASP A 99 -7.30 11.63 -6.21
CA ASP A 99 -8.21 11.30 -5.10
C ASP A 99 -9.63 11.88 -5.27
N ASN A 100 -10.06 12.07 -6.53
CA ASN A 100 -11.34 12.68 -6.86
C ASN A 100 -12.40 11.62 -7.14
N PRO A 101 -13.39 11.42 -6.24
CA PRO A 101 -14.44 10.41 -6.42
C PRO A 101 -15.25 10.62 -7.70
N MET A 102 -15.54 11.87 -8.07
CA MET A 102 -16.32 12.17 -9.28
C MET A 102 -15.58 11.74 -10.55
N LEU A 103 -14.25 11.91 -10.61
CA LEU A 103 -13.46 11.42 -11.74
C LEU A 103 -13.47 9.90 -11.81
N MET A 104 -13.44 9.23 -10.67
CA MET A 104 -13.50 7.77 -10.60
C MET A 104 -14.87 7.24 -11.03
N GLU A 105 -15.96 7.89 -10.64
CA GLU A 105 -17.31 7.56 -11.10
C GLU A 105 -17.46 7.76 -12.61
N ARG A 106 -16.92 8.86 -13.15
CA ARG A 106 -16.89 9.09 -14.61
C ARG A 106 -16.07 8.03 -15.32
N ALA A 107 -14.93 7.61 -14.77
CA ALA A 107 -14.14 6.53 -15.35
C ALA A 107 -14.89 5.19 -15.33
N ALA A 108 -15.62 4.90 -14.25
CA ALA A 108 -16.46 3.72 -14.16
C ALA A 108 -17.58 3.74 -15.19
N THR A 109 -18.24 4.89 -15.39
CA THR A 109 -19.28 5.08 -16.43
C THR A 109 -18.68 4.92 -17.81
N TYR A 110 -17.53 5.54 -18.08
CA TYR A 110 -16.84 5.39 -19.36
C TYR A 110 -16.53 3.92 -19.71
N LEU A 111 -16.14 3.11 -18.73
CA LEU A 111 -15.87 1.70 -18.97
C LEU A 111 -17.14 0.88 -19.25
N LYS A 112 -18.28 1.27 -18.67
CA LYS A 112 -19.56 0.60 -18.88
C LYS A 112 -20.21 1.02 -20.21
N GLU A 113 -20.11 2.29 -20.54
CA GLU A 113 -20.76 2.94 -21.67
C GLU A 113 -19.73 3.79 -22.43
N PRO A 114 -18.80 3.16 -23.16
CA PRO A 114 -17.82 3.92 -23.92
C PRO A 114 -18.51 4.72 -25.03
N PRO A 115 -18.05 5.96 -25.34
CA PRO A 115 -18.69 6.85 -26.30
C PRO A 115 -18.63 6.32 -27.76
N VAL A 116 -17.78 5.34 -28.00
CA VAL A 116 -17.61 4.70 -29.33
C VAL A 116 -17.86 3.22 -29.16
N THR A 117 -19.05 2.79 -29.55
CA THR A 117 -19.45 1.40 -29.31
C THR A 117 -19.34 0.50 -30.53
N ASP A 118 -19.64 0.92 -31.79
CA ASP A 118 -19.78 -0.12 -32.80
C ASP A 118 -19.52 0.25 -34.25
N LEU A 119 -19.40 1.50 -34.64
CA LEU A 119 -19.51 1.81 -36.06
C LEU A 119 -18.21 1.66 -36.87
N PHE A 120 -17.04 1.70 -36.25
CA PHE A 120 -15.75 1.66 -36.97
C PHE A 120 -14.71 0.73 -36.36
N PHE A 121 -15.01 0.07 -35.23
CA PHE A 121 -14.02 -0.69 -34.43
C PHE A 121 -14.57 -2.03 -33.97
N SER A 122 -15.39 -2.67 -34.79
CA SER A 122 -16.06 -3.94 -34.46
C SER A 122 -15.13 -5.15 -34.28
N GLU A 123 -13.88 -5.03 -34.70
CA GLU A 123 -12.89 -6.11 -34.53
C GLU A 123 -12.00 -5.81 -33.33
N PRO A 124 -12.00 -6.68 -32.30
CA PRO A 124 -11.03 -6.55 -31.21
C PRO A 124 -9.62 -6.71 -31.79
N ARG A 125 -8.77 -5.74 -31.55
CA ARG A 125 -7.36 -5.86 -31.91
C ARG A 125 -6.76 -7.09 -31.26
N PRO A 126 -6.02 -7.95 -32.02
CA PRO A 126 -5.35 -9.07 -31.44
C PRO A 126 -4.43 -8.58 -30.33
N THR A 127 -4.66 -9.05 -29.11
CA THR A 127 -3.80 -8.76 -28.00
C THR A 127 -2.44 -9.40 -28.29
N LYS A 128 -1.45 -8.60 -28.68
CA LYS A 128 -0.06 -9.03 -28.62
C LYS A 128 0.26 -9.23 -27.15
N ARG A 129 0.03 -10.46 -26.65
CA ARG A 129 0.71 -10.90 -25.44
C ARG A 129 2.16 -11.08 -25.89
N ASN A 130 3.02 -10.18 -25.50
CA ASN A 130 4.45 -10.48 -25.53
C ASN A 130 4.68 -11.71 -24.65
N PRO A 131 5.44 -12.69 -25.15
CA PRO A 131 5.81 -13.89 -24.43
C PRO A 131 6.58 -13.60 -23.15
#